data_616feb7720ddb01d04fd57fdf7dd8cfd
#
_entry.id   616feb7720ddb01d04fd57fdf7dd8cfd
#
_cell.length_a   1.000
_cell.length_b   1.000
_cell.length_c   1.000
_cell.angle_alpha   90.00
_cell.angle_beta   90.00
_cell.angle_gamma   90.00
#
_symmetry.space_group_name_H-M   'P 1'
#
loop_
_entity.id
_entity.type
_entity.pdbx_description
1 polymer ?
#
loop_
_entity_poly.entity_id
_entity_poly.type
_entity_poly.pdbx_seq_one_letter_code
_entity_poly.pdbx_strand_id
1 'polypeptide(L)'
;SNSSTSSTQQLAARYRKLVPSKPIELSYYFASGFQFPKWQIVTNDEVLQQMRWGLLPNWYRGGNWMDFASKTLNARIETSHEKASFKHLVERNRCLVPSTGFFEWQTKGKQKTPFFIKDAQYPIFSIAGIHDTWLDPSTGAFEQTFTILTTEANELMAEIHNSKKRMPLVLSLDEEEEWLNGRLQFNQIANRDSIQLEAWEINKKIILGPNANSAEVSQKFCNYSSEQRSLFD
;
A
#
# COMPACT_ATOMS: atom_id res chain seq x y z
N SER A 1 2.66 5.76 -2.35
CA SER A 1 1.67 5.36 -3.38
C SER A 1 1.86 3.90 -3.75
N ASN A 2 0.78 3.22 -4.17
CA ASN A 2 0.78 1.78 -4.43
C ASN A 2 0.31 1.45 -5.84
N SER A 3 0.60 0.20 -6.24
CA SER A 3 0.13 -0.45 -7.47
C SER A 3 -0.56 -1.77 -7.11
N SER A 4 -1.68 -2.07 -7.77
CA SER A 4 -2.35 -3.37 -7.77
C SER A 4 -2.97 -3.59 -9.14
N THR A 5 -2.29 -4.33 -9.99
CA THR A 5 -2.70 -4.56 -11.39
C THR A 5 -3.42 -5.89 -11.59
N SER A 6 -3.62 -6.65 -10.51
CA SER A 6 -4.29 -7.94 -10.56
C SER A 6 -5.81 -7.78 -10.58
N SER A 7 -6.49 -8.63 -11.37
CA SER A 7 -7.95 -8.68 -11.37
C SER A 7 -8.51 -9.21 -10.05
N THR A 8 -9.80 -8.96 -9.82
CA THR A 8 -10.51 -9.50 -8.64
C THR A 8 -10.41 -11.03 -8.59
N GLN A 9 -10.52 -11.71 -9.74
CA GLN A 9 -10.41 -13.18 -9.83
C GLN A 9 -9.01 -13.68 -9.48
N GLN A 10 -7.96 -12.99 -9.95
CA GLN A 10 -6.58 -13.33 -9.62
C GLN A 10 -6.31 -13.19 -8.11
N LEU A 11 -6.80 -12.11 -7.50
CA LEU A 11 -6.69 -11.91 -6.05
C LEU A 11 -7.49 -12.95 -5.27
N ALA A 12 -8.73 -13.26 -5.69
CA ALA A 12 -9.56 -14.29 -5.07
C ALA A 12 -8.86 -15.65 -5.09
N ALA A 13 -8.28 -16.04 -6.23
CA ALA A 13 -7.51 -17.28 -6.36
C ALA A 13 -6.25 -17.27 -5.46
N ARG A 14 -5.47 -16.17 -5.46
CA ARG A 14 -4.24 -16.03 -4.66
C ARG A 14 -4.50 -16.19 -3.16
N TYR A 15 -5.59 -15.59 -2.67
CA TYR A 15 -5.92 -15.57 -1.24
C TYR A 15 -6.97 -16.60 -0.82
N ARG A 16 -7.41 -17.48 -1.74
CA ARG A 16 -8.45 -18.50 -1.50
C ARG A 16 -9.74 -17.88 -0.96
N LYS A 17 -10.16 -16.76 -1.58
CA LYS A 17 -11.38 -16.02 -1.24
C LYS A 17 -12.42 -16.15 -2.34
N LEU A 18 -13.67 -15.92 -1.98
CA LEU A 18 -14.75 -15.77 -2.95
C LEU A 18 -14.73 -14.39 -3.58
N VAL A 19 -15.12 -14.32 -4.85
CA VAL A 19 -15.36 -13.06 -5.54
C VAL A 19 -16.65 -12.44 -5.01
N PRO A 20 -16.72 -11.12 -4.73
CA PRO A 20 -17.96 -10.45 -4.34
C PRO A 20 -19.07 -10.66 -5.40
N SER A 21 -20.33 -10.74 -4.98
CA SER A 21 -21.48 -10.89 -5.88
C SER A 21 -21.65 -9.75 -6.88
N LYS A 22 -21.16 -8.57 -6.53
CA LYS A 22 -21.08 -7.37 -7.40
C LYS A 22 -19.66 -6.84 -7.39
N PRO A 23 -18.74 -7.51 -8.11
CA PRO A 23 -17.34 -7.09 -8.11
C PRO A 23 -17.20 -5.74 -8.83
N ILE A 24 -16.45 -4.84 -8.22
CA ILE A 24 -15.94 -3.66 -8.90
C ILE A 24 -14.48 -3.98 -9.23
N GLU A 25 -14.13 -3.93 -10.50
CA GLU A 25 -12.74 -4.09 -10.90
C GLU A 25 -11.93 -2.87 -10.43
N LEU A 26 -10.98 -3.13 -9.55
CA LEU A 26 -10.07 -2.15 -8.99
C LEU A 26 -8.65 -2.52 -9.39
N SER A 27 -8.20 -1.94 -10.49
CA SER A 27 -6.84 -2.14 -10.99
C SER A 27 -6.15 -0.81 -11.14
N TYR A 28 -5.00 -0.67 -10.50
CA TYR A 28 -4.21 0.55 -10.49
C TYR A 28 -2.75 0.27 -10.80
N TYR A 29 -2.25 0.84 -11.87
CA TYR A 29 -0.80 0.95 -12.09
C TYR A 29 -0.16 1.92 -11.10
N PHE A 30 -0.89 2.99 -10.79
CA PHE A 30 -0.52 3.98 -9.78
C PHE A 30 -1.75 4.50 -9.05
N ALA A 31 -1.73 4.46 -7.74
CA ALA A 31 -2.74 5.08 -6.90
C ALA A 31 -2.09 5.87 -5.76
N SER A 32 -2.45 7.14 -5.66
CA SER A 32 -2.11 7.97 -4.52
C SER A 32 -3.11 7.77 -3.39
N GLY A 33 -2.62 7.54 -2.16
CA GLY A 33 -3.50 7.47 -0.99
C GLY A 33 -4.30 8.76 -0.76
N PHE A 34 -3.78 9.92 -1.18
CA PHE A 34 -4.51 11.20 -1.08
C PHE A 34 -5.73 11.33 -2.00
N GLN A 35 -5.93 10.39 -2.94
CA GLN A 35 -7.14 10.28 -3.73
C GLN A 35 -8.18 9.37 -3.08
N PHE A 36 -7.86 8.78 -1.94
CA PHE A 36 -8.70 7.85 -1.16
C PHE A 36 -9.32 6.75 -2.03
N PRO A 37 -8.52 6.04 -2.86
CA PRO A 37 -9.04 5.03 -3.76
C PRO A 37 -9.65 3.86 -2.99
N LYS A 38 -10.62 3.17 -3.60
CA LYS A 38 -11.03 1.86 -3.12
C LYS A 38 -10.00 0.82 -3.51
N TRP A 39 -9.84 -0.19 -2.67
CA TRP A 39 -8.85 -1.26 -2.82
C TRP A 39 -9.46 -2.60 -2.48
N GLN A 40 -9.01 -3.66 -3.14
CA GLN A 40 -9.36 -5.03 -2.76
C GLN A 40 -8.58 -5.37 -1.49
N ILE A 41 -9.30 -5.83 -0.46
CA ILE A 41 -8.74 -6.11 0.87
C ILE A 41 -9.09 -7.55 1.26
N VAL A 42 -8.14 -8.22 1.87
CA VAL A 42 -8.30 -9.57 2.42
C VAL A 42 -8.44 -9.48 3.93
N THR A 43 -9.51 -10.02 4.45
CA THR A 43 -9.79 -10.18 5.89
C THR A 43 -9.96 -11.67 6.20
N ASN A 44 -10.39 -11.99 7.44
CA ASN A 44 -10.79 -13.35 7.78
C ASN A 44 -12.11 -13.80 7.13
N ASP A 45 -12.88 -12.87 6.55
CA ASP A 45 -14.09 -13.19 5.81
C ASP A 45 -13.79 -14.06 4.58
N GLU A 46 -14.76 -14.87 4.17
CA GLU A 46 -14.63 -15.73 2.99
C GLU A 46 -14.58 -14.95 1.67
N VAL A 47 -15.13 -13.75 1.64
CA VAL A 47 -15.26 -12.91 0.44
C VAL A 47 -14.24 -11.79 0.47
N LEU A 48 -13.61 -11.49 -0.67
CA LEU A 48 -12.80 -10.29 -0.84
C LEU A 48 -13.61 -9.04 -0.52
N GLN A 49 -13.03 -8.16 0.29
CA GLN A 49 -13.64 -6.90 0.68
C GLN A 49 -13.15 -5.75 -0.22
N GLN A 50 -13.96 -4.70 -0.32
CA GLN A 50 -13.57 -3.47 -1.01
C GLN A 50 -13.65 -2.31 -0.04
N MET A 51 -12.50 -1.74 0.31
CA MET A 51 -12.39 -0.70 1.33
C MET A 51 -11.72 0.55 0.77
N ARG A 52 -12.07 1.71 1.31
CA ARG A 52 -11.44 2.99 0.99
C ARG A 52 -10.12 3.15 1.74
N TRP A 53 -9.07 3.55 1.04
CA TRP A 53 -7.79 3.88 1.66
C TRP A 53 -7.87 5.24 2.36
N GLY A 54 -7.52 5.29 3.64
CA GLY A 54 -7.66 6.41 4.57
C GLY A 54 -8.65 6.05 5.67
N LEU A 55 -8.12 5.47 6.76
CA LEU A 55 -8.92 4.89 7.83
C LEU A 55 -9.74 5.94 8.57
N LEU A 56 -11.04 5.71 8.67
CA LEU A 56 -11.98 6.46 9.51
C LEU A 56 -12.46 5.54 10.62
N PRO A 57 -12.07 5.79 11.89
CA PRO A 57 -12.53 4.98 12.99
C PRO A 57 -14.05 5.05 13.16
N ASN A 58 -14.65 3.98 13.67
CA ASN A 58 -16.10 3.89 13.87
C ASN A 58 -16.69 5.01 14.76
N TRP A 59 -15.89 5.58 15.65
CA TRP A 59 -16.27 6.69 16.52
C TRP A 59 -16.13 8.08 15.88
N TYR A 60 -15.47 8.21 14.71
CA TYR A 60 -15.27 9.51 14.08
C TYR A 60 -16.59 10.13 13.62
N ARG A 61 -16.87 11.36 14.06
CA ARG A 61 -18.08 12.13 13.75
C ARG A 61 -17.75 13.55 13.28
N GLY A 62 -16.48 13.81 12.91
CA GLY A 62 -16.03 15.13 12.46
C GLY A 62 -16.59 15.54 11.09
N GLY A 63 -16.47 16.83 10.74
CA GLY A 63 -17.10 17.39 9.53
C GLY A 63 -16.43 16.97 8.23
N ASN A 64 -15.14 17.23 8.05
CA ASN A 64 -14.42 16.88 6.82
C ASN A 64 -13.66 15.57 6.99
N TRP A 65 -14.25 14.48 6.53
CA TRP A 65 -13.63 13.15 6.63
C TRP A 65 -12.31 13.04 5.85
N MET A 66 -12.14 13.77 4.73
CA MET A 66 -10.92 13.74 3.92
C MET A 66 -9.72 14.29 4.68
N ASP A 67 -9.90 15.32 5.49
CA ASP A 67 -8.83 15.89 6.32
C ASP A 67 -8.36 14.89 7.38
N PHE A 68 -9.28 14.12 7.94
CA PHE A 68 -8.94 13.06 8.89
C PHE A 68 -8.27 11.89 8.17
N ALA A 69 -8.88 11.38 7.10
CA ALA A 69 -8.40 10.26 6.31
C ALA A 69 -6.99 10.52 5.73
N SER A 70 -6.66 11.76 5.37
CA SER A 70 -5.32 12.13 4.89
C SER A 70 -4.22 11.88 5.91
N LYS A 71 -4.54 11.91 7.22
CA LYS A 71 -3.62 11.67 8.33
C LYS A 71 -3.54 10.20 8.74
N THR A 72 -4.44 9.38 8.21
CA THR A 72 -4.59 7.96 8.52
C THR A 72 -4.39 7.05 7.31
N LEU A 73 -3.72 7.54 6.27
CA LEU A 73 -3.31 6.74 5.11
C LEU A 73 -2.30 5.66 5.50
N ASN A 74 -1.45 5.95 6.49
CA ASN A 74 -0.45 5.04 7.01
C ASN A 74 -0.41 5.12 8.53
N ALA A 75 -0.16 3.98 9.17
CA ALA A 75 0.07 3.90 10.61
C ALA A 75 1.41 3.23 10.89
N ARG A 76 2.18 3.74 11.84
CA ARG A 76 3.42 3.11 12.28
C ARG A 76 3.07 1.94 13.20
N ILE A 77 3.56 0.74 12.87
CA ILE A 77 3.29 -0.44 13.69
C ILE A 77 3.78 -0.28 15.13
N GLU A 78 4.93 0.38 15.30
CA GLU A 78 5.59 0.55 16.59
C GLU A 78 4.76 1.38 17.58
N THR A 79 3.94 2.31 17.08
CA THR A 79 3.12 3.21 17.91
C THR A 79 1.61 3.08 17.66
N SER A 80 1.19 2.12 16.86
CA SER A 80 -0.23 1.93 16.52
C SER A 80 -1.09 1.57 17.74
N HIS A 81 -0.53 0.86 18.70
CA HIS A 81 -1.19 0.48 19.96
C HIS A 81 -1.42 1.66 20.92
N GLU A 82 -0.78 2.80 20.69
CA GLU A 82 -0.93 4.00 21.54
C GLU A 82 -1.97 4.97 21.00
N LYS A 83 -2.13 5.02 19.66
CA LYS A 83 -2.97 6.01 19.00
C LYS A 83 -4.44 5.64 19.03
N ALA A 84 -5.30 6.57 19.44
CA ALA A 84 -6.74 6.38 19.55
C ALA A 84 -7.38 5.85 18.25
N SER A 85 -6.88 6.24 17.09
CA SER A 85 -7.38 5.79 15.80
C SER A 85 -7.03 4.34 15.46
N PHE A 86 -6.05 3.72 16.12
CA PHE A 86 -5.50 2.44 15.72
C PHE A 86 -5.45 1.39 16.82
N LYS A 87 -5.35 1.79 18.11
CA LYS A 87 -5.03 0.90 19.23
C LYS A 87 -5.94 -0.33 19.38
N HIS A 88 -7.24 -0.17 19.08
CA HIS A 88 -8.19 -1.28 19.18
C HIS A 88 -8.26 -2.11 17.89
N LEU A 89 -7.87 -1.51 16.76
CA LEU A 89 -7.94 -2.15 15.45
C LEU A 89 -6.74 -3.06 15.18
N VAL A 90 -5.55 -2.67 15.66
CA VAL A 90 -4.32 -3.43 15.43
C VAL A 90 -4.31 -4.82 16.09
N GLU A 91 -5.19 -5.03 17.06
CA GLU A 91 -5.39 -6.33 17.71
C GLU A 91 -6.49 -7.17 17.06
N ARG A 92 -7.53 -6.54 16.49
CA ARG A 92 -8.78 -7.21 16.13
C ARG A 92 -9.16 -7.08 14.66
N ASN A 93 -8.87 -5.96 14.03
CA ASN A 93 -9.34 -5.62 12.68
C ASN A 93 -8.17 -5.60 11.70
N ARG A 94 -7.44 -6.70 11.64
CA ARG A 94 -6.29 -6.87 10.75
C ARG A 94 -6.74 -7.25 9.35
N CYS A 95 -6.00 -6.77 8.36
CA CYS A 95 -6.25 -7.12 6.97
C CYS A 95 -4.93 -7.21 6.18
N LEU A 96 -5.01 -7.84 5.01
CA LEU A 96 -3.95 -7.79 4.01
C LEU A 96 -4.35 -6.82 2.91
N VAL A 97 -3.39 -6.02 2.47
CA VAL A 97 -3.51 -5.10 1.35
C VAL A 97 -2.73 -5.68 0.17
N PRO A 98 -3.39 -6.38 -0.77
CA PRO A 98 -2.73 -6.92 -1.95
C PRO A 98 -2.08 -5.84 -2.78
N SER A 99 -0.84 -6.03 -3.15
CA SER A 99 -0.06 -5.08 -3.95
C SER A 99 0.78 -5.81 -5.00
N THR A 100 1.01 -5.16 -6.13
CA THR A 100 1.97 -5.59 -7.15
C THR A 100 3.23 -4.72 -7.14
N GLY A 101 3.23 -3.66 -6.35
CA GLY A 101 4.35 -2.76 -6.13
C GLY A 101 3.94 -1.50 -5.38
N PHE A 102 4.93 -0.71 -5.02
CA PHE A 102 4.73 0.60 -4.41
C PHE A 102 5.80 1.58 -4.88
N PHE A 103 5.54 2.87 -4.64
CA PHE A 103 6.38 3.96 -5.13
C PHE A 103 6.93 4.77 -3.97
N GLU A 104 8.23 5.06 -4.01
CA GLU A 104 8.91 5.89 -3.04
C GLU A 104 9.90 6.87 -3.69
N TRP A 105 10.30 7.87 -2.94
CA TRP A 105 11.14 8.96 -3.42
C TRP A 105 12.47 9.01 -2.69
N GLN A 106 13.56 8.91 -3.45
CA GLN A 106 14.89 9.19 -2.94
C GLN A 106 15.17 10.68 -3.03
N THR A 107 15.75 11.25 -1.97
CA THR A 107 16.15 12.66 -1.92
C THR A 107 17.67 12.79 -1.88
N LYS A 108 18.26 13.42 -2.89
CA LYS A 108 19.68 13.77 -2.93
C LYS A 108 19.81 15.28 -3.10
N GLY A 109 20.14 16.00 -2.02
CA GLY A 109 20.12 17.45 -2.01
C GLY A 109 18.72 18.01 -2.35
N LYS A 110 18.61 18.77 -3.43
CA LYS A 110 17.33 19.29 -3.95
C LYS A 110 16.63 18.37 -4.93
N GLN A 111 17.29 17.30 -5.38
CA GLN A 111 16.74 16.37 -6.36
C GLN A 111 15.91 15.29 -5.66
N LYS A 112 14.74 15.01 -6.23
CA LYS A 112 13.88 13.88 -5.85
C LYS A 112 13.74 12.93 -7.03
N THR A 113 14.11 11.68 -6.83
CA THR A 113 14.08 10.61 -7.83
C THR A 113 13.05 9.57 -7.39
N PRO A 114 12.06 9.25 -8.23
CA PRO A 114 11.05 8.24 -7.91
C PRO A 114 11.55 6.85 -8.22
N PHE A 115 11.20 5.91 -7.37
CA PHE A 115 11.47 4.48 -7.52
C PHE A 115 10.17 3.70 -7.51
N PHE A 116 10.10 2.64 -8.31
CA PHE A 116 9.13 1.57 -8.17
C PHE A 116 9.79 0.41 -7.44
N ILE A 117 9.07 -0.14 -6.46
CA ILE A 117 9.53 -1.22 -5.60
C ILE A 117 8.51 -2.34 -5.64
N LYS A 118 8.97 -3.58 -5.76
CA LYS A 118 8.14 -4.79 -5.68
C LYS A 118 8.82 -5.90 -4.90
N ASP A 119 8.06 -6.91 -4.55
CA ASP A 119 8.63 -8.16 -4.03
C ASP A 119 9.41 -8.88 -5.14
N ALA A 120 10.60 -9.40 -4.81
CA ALA A 120 11.48 -10.06 -5.78
C ALA A 120 11.00 -11.46 -6.18
N GLN A 121 10.20 -12.09 -5.34
CA GLN A 121 9.76 -13.49 -5.51
C GLN A 121 8.30 -13.60 -5.93
N TYR A 122 7.44 -12.69 -5.42
CA TYR A 122 6.01 -12.80 -5.60
C TYR A 122 5.44 -11.61 -6.37
N PRO A 123 4.76 -11.86 -7.51
CA PRO A 123 4.16 -10.78 -8.30
C PRO A 123 2.98 -10.11 -7.57
N ILE A 124 2.33 -10.82 -6.66
CA ILE A 124 1.30 -10.30 -5.74
C ILE A 124 1.78 -10.58 -4.33
N PHE A 125 2.03 -9.56 -3.57
CA PHE A 125 2.44 -9.64 -2.17
C PHE A 125 1.47 -8.86 -1.27
N SER A 126 1.55 -9.12 0.02
CA SER A 126 0.68 -8.50 1.02
C SER A 126 1.42 -7.44 1.81
N ILE A 127 0.79 -6.29 1.96
CA ILE A 127 1.15 -5.31 2.97
C ILE A 127 0.18 -5.46 4.14
N ALA A 128 0.68 -5.47 5.37
CA ALA A 128 -0.16 -5.50 6.55
C ALA A 128 -0.99 -4.22 6.66
N GLY A 129 -2.24 -4.35 7.00
CA GLY A 129 -3.18 -3.26 7.21
C GLY A 129 -4.10 -3.51 8.39
N ILE A 130 -4.82 -2.47 8.75
CA ILE A 130 -5.95 -2.53 9.69
C ILE A 130 -7.12 -1.76 9.11
N HIS A 131 -8.35 -2.13 9.49
CA HIS A 131 -9.55 -1.56 8.92
C HIS A 131 -10.60 -1.24 9.99
N ASP A 132 -11.56 -0.41 9.63
CA ASP A 132 -12.76 -0.15 10.44
C ASP A 132 -13.95 0.17 9.53
N THR A 133 -15.15 0.05 10.11
CA THR A 133 -16.39 0.45 9.45
C THR A 133 -16.87 1.76 10.07
N TRP A 134 -16.90 2.79 9.27
CA TRP A 134 -17.34 4.12 9.65
C TRP A 134 -18.76 4.40 9.14
N LEU A 135 -19.59 5.01 9.99
CA LEU A 135 -20.90 5.52 9.61
C LEU A 135 -20.74 6.99 9.20
N ASP A 136 -20.97 7.29 7.93
CA ASP A 136 -20.99 8.66 7.42
C ASP A 136 -22.21 9.41 7.98
N PRO A 137 -22.01 10.42 8.85
CA PRO A 137 -23.11 11.15 9.45
C PRO A 137 -23.90 12.00 8.45
N SER A 138 -23.31 12.30 7.29
CA SER A 138 -23.96 13.12 6.25
C SER A 138 -24.92 12.33 5.36
N THR A 139 -24.63 11.05 5.13
CA THR A 139 -25.39 10.18 4.22
C THR A 139 -26.12 9.05 4.94
N GLY A 140 -25.72 8.72 6.19
CA GLY A 140 -26.18 7.54 6.91
C GLY A 140 -25.64 6.21 6.35
N ALA A 141 -24.70 6.25 5.42
CA ALA A 141 -24.12 5.05 4.82
C ALA A 141 -22.94 4.53 5.63
N PHE A 142 -22.79 3.19 5.70
CA PHE A 142 -21.58 2.56 6.23
C PHE A 142 -20.50 2.50 5.14
N GLU A 143 -19.29 2.91 5.48
CA GLU A 143 -18.12 2.80 4.64
C GLU A 143 -17.02 2.00 5.34
N GLN A 144 -16.50 0.97 4.66
CA GLN A 144 -15.31 0.26 5.11
C GLN A 144 -14.06 1.01 4.68
N THR A 145 -13.17 1.26 5.61
CA THR A 145 -11.94 2.02 5.40
C THR A 145 -10.73 1.30 5.98
N PHE A 146 -9.55 1.51 5.41
CA PHE A 146 -8.32 0.87 5.87
C PHE A 146 -7.13 1.82 5.88
N THR A 147 -6.10 1.43 6.62
CA THR A 147 -4.78 2.05 6.60
C THR A 147 -3.71 1.01 6.36
N ILE A 148 -2.62 1.40 5.71
CA ILE A 148 -1.42 0.58 5.54
C ILE A 148 -0.54 0.72 6.77
N LEU A 149 -0.03 -0.38 7.30
CA LEU A 149 1.00 -0.35 8.33
C LEU A 149 2.37 -0.15 7.71
N THR A 150 3.19 0.61 8.40
CA THR A 150 4.59 0.86 8.04
C THR A 150 5.50 0.51 9.20
N THR A 151 6.73 0.14 8.89
CA THR A 151 7.79 -0.17 9.84
C THR A 151 9.09 0.54 9.45
N GLU A 152 10.14 0.35 10.23
CA GLU A 152 11.48 0.81 9.87
C GLU A 152 11.94 0.19 8.55
N ALA A 153 12.67 0.97 7.76
CA ALA A 153 13.17 0.53 6.46
C ALA A 153 14.29 -0.50 6.62
N ASN A 154 14.26 -1.57 5.82
CA ASN A 154 15.43 -2.41 5.60
C ASN A 154 16.51 -1.62 4.84
N GLU A 155 17.67 -2.24 4.59
CA GLU A 155 18.82 -1.57 3.96
C GLU A 155 18.45 -0.91 2.63
N LEU A 156 17.82 -1.65 1.71
CA LEU A 156 17.39 -1.12 0.41
C LEU A 156 16.43 0.06 0.56
N MET A 157 15.44 -0.08 1.41
CA MET A 157 14.44 0.98 1.60
C MET A 157 14.99 2.18 2.36
N ALA A 158 15.99 1.99 3.23
CA ALA A 158 16.68 3.09 3.90
C ALA A 158 17.48 3.97 2.93
N GLU A 159 18.00 3.39 1.85
CA GLU A 159 18.66 4.13 0.78
C GLU A 159 17.65 4.90 -0.08
N ILE A 160 16.51 4.28 -0.42
CA ILE A 160 15.48 4.88 -1.29
C ILE A 160 14.68 5.91 -0.51
N HIS A 161 14.02 5.52 0.57
CA HIS A 161 13.23 6.43 1.42
C HIS A 161 14.12 7.09 2.49
N ASN A 162 15.24 7.66 2.07
CA ASN A 162 16.32 8.12 2.93
C ASN A 162 15.97 9.30 3.85
N SER A 163 14.86 10.01 3.57
CA SER A 163 14.40 11.12 4.40
C SER A 163 13.70 10.70 5.69
N LYS A 164 12.93 9.60 5.66
CA LYS A 164 12.15 9.11 6.80
C LYS A 164 12.51 7.69 7.23
N LYS A 165 13.23 6.95 6.38
CA LYS A 165 13.65 5.56 6.60
C LYS A 165 12.51 4.65 7.05
N ARG A 166 11.43 4.67 6.27
CA ARG A 166 10.23 3.86 6.49
C ARG A 166 9.91 3.03 5.26
N MET A 167 9.25 1.90 5.46
CA MET A 167 8.71 1.06 4.40
C MET A 167 7.32 0.54 4.77
N PRO A 168 6.48 0.16 3.79
CA PRO A 168 5.28 -0.62 4.08
C PRO A 168 5.66 -1.91 4.81
N LEU A 169 4.81 -2.35 5.73
CA LEU A 169 5.00 -3.62 6.43
C LEU A 169 4.63 -4.77 5.50
N VAL A 170 5.56 -5.14 4.63
CA VAL A 170 5.41 -6.28 3.72
C VAL A 170 5.52 -7.57 4.53
N LEU A 171 4.59 -8.49 4.32
CA LEU A 171 4.52 -9.78 4.97
C LEU A 171 5.06 -10.89 4.05
N SER A 172 5.73 -11.87 4.62
CA SER A 172 5.99 -13.14 3.93
C SER A 172 4.71 -13.98 3.83
N LEU A 173 4.73 -15.03 3.00
CA LEU A 173 3.56 -15.90 2.85
C LEU A 173 3.13 -16.54 4.17
N ASP A 174 4.09 -16.97 4.98
CA ASP A 174 3.81 -17.61 6.27
C ASP A 174 3.25 -16.62 7.30
N GLU A 175 3.59 -15.34 7.17
CA GLU A 175 3.11 -14.29 8.06
C GLU A 175 1.70 -13.82 7.73
N GLU A 176 1.19 -14.04 6.52
CA GLU A 176 -0.13 -13.53 6.10
C GLU A 176 -1.26 -14.08 6.99
N GLU A 177 -1.31 -15.40 7.19
CA GLU A 177 -2.31 -16.03 8.03
C GLU A 177 -2.11 -15.70 9.51
N GLU A 178 -0.87 -15.70 9.98
CA GLU A 178 -0.53 -15.35 11.36
C GLU A 178 -0.93 -13.90 11.69
N TRP A 179 -0.75 -12.99 10.71
CA TRP A 179 -1.20 -11.61 10.82
C TRP A 179 -2.72 -11.51 10.96
N LEU A 180 -3.47 -12.12 10.03
CA LEU A 180 -4.94 -12.07 10.04
C LEU A 180 -5.54 -12.66 11.33
N ASN A 181 -4.95 -13.73 11.85
CA ASN A 181 -5.41 -14.41 13.05
C ASN A 181 -4.93 -13.76 14.37
N GLY A 182 -4.20 -12.64 14.30
CA GLY A 182 -3.73 -11.94 15.49
C GLY A 182 -2.58 -12.61 16.25
N ARG A 183 -1.98 -13.67 15.68
CA ARG A 183 -0.89 -14.42 16.32
C ARG A 183 0.47 -13.72 16.20
N LEU A 184 0.66 -12.92 15.13
CA LEU A 184 1.89 -12.21 14.89
C LEU A 184 1.99 -10.95 15.75
N GLN A 185 3.03 -10.85 16.57
CA GLN A 185 3.27 -9.72 17.49
C GLN A 185 4.23 -8.69 16.88
N PHE A 186 4.23 -7.47 17.38
CA PHE A 186 5.03 -6.36 16.83
C PHE A 186 6.53 -6.63 16.82
N ASN A 187 7.07 -7.19 17.91
CA ASN A 187 8.48 -7.51 18.04
C ASN A 187 8.95 -8.59 17.06
N GLN A 188 8.04 -9.42 16.54
CA GLN A 188 8.34 -10.46 15.55
C GLN A 188 8.45 -9.92 14.14
N ILE A 189 7.77 -8.79 13.84
CA ILE A 189 7.67 -8.22 12.50
C ILE A 189 8.34 -6.85 12.34
N ALA A 190 9.05 -6.37 13.37
CA ALA A 190 9.74 -5.07 13.31
C ALA A 190 10.89 -5.06 12.30
N ASN A 191 11.63 -6.18 12.17
CA ASN A 191 12.71 -6.32 11.21
C ASN A 191 12.20 -6.97 9.91
N ARG A 192 12.47 -6.32 8.77
CA ARG A 192 12.10 -6.76 7.42
C ARG A 192 13.30 -7.10 6.53
N ASP A 193 14.46 -7.41 7.10
CA ASP A 193 15.68 -7.74 6.34
C ASP A 193 15.52 -9.04 5.53
N SER A 194 14.65 -9.95 5.97
CA SER A 194 14.33 -11.19 5.25
C SER A 194 13.45 -10.97 4.01
N ILE A 195 12.77 -9.83 3.90
CA ILE A 195 11.91 -9.50 2.76
C ILE A 195 12.77 -9.04 1.59
N GLN A 196 12.77 -9.83 0.53
CA GLN A 196 13.55 -9.58 -0.67
C GLN A 196 12.78 -8.64 -1.59
N LEU A 197 13.22 -7.38 -1.69
CA LEU A 197 12.62 -6.38 -2.57
C LEU A 197 13.54 -6.08 -3.76
N GLU A 198 12.93 -5.81 -4.90
CA GLU A 198 13.59 -5.22 -6.08
C GLU A 198 13.12 -3.79 -6.25
N ALA A 199 14.03 -2.90 -6.65
CA ALA A 199 13.71 -1.51 -6.90
C ALA A 199 14.47 -0.97 -8.11
N TRP A 200 13.84 -0.04 -8.81
CA TRP A 200 14.48 0.70 -9.90
C TRP A 200 13.90 2.10 -10.04
N GLU A 201 14.73 2.99 -10.57
CA GLU A 201 14.32 4.34 -10.94
C GLU A 201 13.28 4.30 -12.05
N ILE A 202 12.27 5.15 -11.95
CA ILE A 202 11.20 5.30 -12.93
C ILE A 202 11.14 6.74 -13.46
N ASN A 203 10.42 6.93 -14.57
CA ASN A 203 10.33 8.23 -15.21
C ASN A 203 9.50 9.20 -14.37
N LYS A 204 10.18 10.24 -13.83
CA LYS A 204 9.55 11.28 -13.03
C LYS A 204 8.44 12.05 -13.76
N LYS A 205 8.55 12.22 -15.09
CA LYS A 205 7.52 12.93 -15.85
C LYS A 205 6.23 12.13 -15.95
N ILE A 206 6.34 10.79 -16.00
CA ILE A 206 5.16 9.91 -16.06
C ILE A 206 4.44 9.92 -14.71
N ILE A 207 5.16 9.66 -13.61
CA ILE A 207 4.52 9.57 -12.28
C ILE A 207 3.90 10.90 -11.81
N LEU A 208 4.41 12.04 -12.27
CA LEU A 208 3.85 13.37 -11.96
C LEU A 208 2.88 13.87 -13.03
N GLY A 209 2.74 13.15 -14.12
CA GLY A 209 1.90 13.55 -15.25
C GLY A 209 0.44 13.06 -15.12
N PRO A 210 -0.41 13.45 -16.06
CA PRO A 210 -1.83 13.07 -16.08
C PRO A 210 -2.03 11.56 -16.32
N ASN A 211 -1.06 10.88 -16.93
CA ASN A 211 -1.11 9.46 -17.27
C ASN A 211 -0.37 8.57 -16.26
N ALA A 212 -0.22 9.01 -15.00
CA ALA A 212 0.47 8.24 -13.97
C ALA A 212 -0.14 6.83 -13.78
N ASN A 213 -1.46 6.68 -13.95
CA ASN A 213 -2.11 5.38 -13.89
C ASN A 213 -2.04 4.62 -15.22
N SER A 214 -0.85 4.34 -15.71
CA SER A 214 -0.58 3.56 -16.92
C SER A 214 0.54 2.55 -16.69
N ALA A 215 0.63 1.50 -17.52
CA ALA A 215 1.66 0.48 -17.40
C ALA A 215 3.10 1.04 -17.48
N GLU A 216 3.28 2.19 -18.10
CA GLU A 216 4.58 2.84 -18.25
C GLU A 216 5.15 3.37 -16.92
N VAL A 217 4.29 3.66 -15.92
CA VAL A 217 4.71 4.29 -14.67
C VAL A 217 5.67 3.42 -13.87
N SER A 218 5.58 2.10 -13.99
CA SER A 218 6.45 1.14 -13.29
C SER A 218 7.63 0.66 -14.12
N GLN A 219 7.79 1.13 -15.37
CA GLN A 219 8.90 0.73 -16.21
C GLN A 219 10.22 1.36 -15.76
N LYS A 220 11.30 0.58 -15.87
CA LYS A 220 12.64 1.05 -15.56
C LYS A 220 13.02 2.22 -16.47
N PHE A 221 13.43 3.32 -15.84
CA PHE A 221 13.88 4.50 -16.57
C PHE A 221 15.27 4.26 -17.15
N CYS A 222 15.36 4.17 -18.48
CA CYS A 222 16.64 4.15 -19.21
C CYS A 222 16.93 5.56 -19.69
N ASN A 223 17.92 6.23 -19.09
CA ASN A 223 18.51 7.43 -19.69
C ASN A 223 19.31 6.97 -20.90
N TYR A 224 18.73 7.06 -22.08
CA TYR A 224 19.56 7.08 -23.29
C TYR A 224 20.32 8.41 -23.27
N SER A 225 21.58 8.37 -22.85
CA SER A 225 22.47 9.52 -22.99
C SER A 225 22.57 9.85 -24.47
N SER A 226 22.65 11.16 -24.76
CA SER A 226 22.72 11.74 -26.11
C SER A 226 23.90 11.26 -27.00
N GLU A 227 24.74 10.40 -26.48
CA GLU A 227 25.88 9.85 -27.18
C GLU A 227 25.54 8.74 -28.19
N GLN A 228 24.33 8.18 -28.17
CA GLN A 228 23.93 7.19 -29.18
C GLN A 228 23.16 7.78 -30.37
N ARG A 229 22.90 9.08 -30.41
CA ARG A 229 22.26 9.74 -31.57
C ARG A 229 23.21 9.99 -32.74
N SER A 230 24.52 9.90 -32.54
CA SER A 230 25.53 10.17 -33.61
C SER A 230 25.94 8.94 -34.43
N LEU A 231 25.33 7.77 -34.19
CA LEU A 231 25.66 6.55 -34.95
C LEU A 231 24.62 6.21 -36.04
N PHE A 232 23.58 7.04 -36.23
CA PHE A 232 22.55 6.83 -37.26
C PHE A 232 22.20 8.08 -38.08
N ASP A 233 23.07 9.10 -38.07
CA ASP A 233 23.05 10.22 -39.03
C ASP A 233 24.13 10.05 -40.10
#